data_bb2f29dadad8cff29319045084b82225
#
_entry.id   bb2f29dadad8cff29319045084b82225
#
_cell.length_a   1.000
_cell.length_b   1.000
_cell.length_c   1.000
_cell.angle_alpha   90.00
_cell.angle_beta   90.00
_cell.angle_gamma   90.00
#
_symmetry.space_group_name_H-M   'P 1'
#
loop_
_entity.id
_entity.type
_entity.pdbx_description
1 polymer ?
#
loop_
_entity_poly.entity_id
_entity_poly.type
_entity_poly.pdbx_seq_one_letter_code
_entity_poly.pdbx_strand_id
1 'polypeptide(L)'
;MSITKEQKEEIVKKYPVKKPAVMPTLYLAQEQNGFISNEVIKETATILEMTPEEVLGVVTFYTMYHQKPRGKYHIQVCTNVSCMLRGGYELYDKVKEKLGIENMQVTGDSTFSLEEVECMGSCGTAPMIAVNEDYYENLTKEKLTEILDSLKNKN
;
A
#
# COMPACT_ATOMS: atom_id res chain seq x y z
N MET A 1 -17.39 -2.44 -4.35
CA MET A 1 -17.99 -2.92 -5.61
C MET A 1 -17.28 -4.19 -6.03
N SER A 2 -17.99 -5.24 -6.43
CA SER A 2 -17.34 -6.45 -6.94
C SER A 2 -16.83 -6.19 -8.36
N ILE A 3 -15.65 -6.75 -8.70
CA ILE A 3 -15.12 -6.74 -10.07
C ILE A 3 -16.19 -7.24 -11.04
N THR A 4 -16.43 -6.54 -12.15
CA THR A 4 -17.43 -6.96 -13.12
C THR A 4 -17.04 -8.29 -13.79
N LYS A 5 -18.03 -9.07 -14.23
CA LYS A 5 -17.76 -10.34 -14.90
C LYS A 5 -16.88 -10.17 -16.14
N GLU A 6 -17.09 -9.10 -16.90
CA GLU A 6 -16.32 -8.78 -18.10
C GLU A 6 -14.85 -8.49 -17.78
N GLN A 7 -14.57 -7.70 -16.73
CA GLN A 7 -13.20 -7.42 -16.28
C GLN A 7 -12.46 -8.70 -15.85
N LYS A 8 -13.16 -9.59 -15.14
CA LYS A 8 -12.61 -10.89 -14.73
C LYS A 8 -12.24 -11.76 -15.92
N GLU A 9 -13.13 -11.88 -16.90
CA GLU A 9 -12.91 -12.66 -18.12
C GLU A 9 -11.77 -12.07 -18.95
N GLU A 10 -11.66 -10.76 -19.04
CA GLU A 10 -10.58 -10.09 -19.77
C GLU A 10 -9.20 -10.35 -19.16
N ILE A 11 -9.10 -10.31 -17.82
CA ILE A 11 -7.84 -10.64 -17.14
C ILE A 11 -7.46 -12.10 -17.36
N VAL A 12 -8.40 -13.02 -17.15
CA VAL A 12 -8.13 -14.46 -17.24
C VAL A 12 -7.73 -14.87 -18.66
N LYS A 13 -8.32 -14.26 -19.70
CA LYS A 13 -7.99 -14.54 -21.11
C LYS A 13 -6.54 -14.23 -21.49
N LYS A 14 -5.84 -13.38 -20.71
CA LYS A 14 -4.42 -13.06 -20.95
C LYS A 14 -3.45 -14.17 -20.54
N TYR A 15 -3.95 -15.21 -19.86
CA TYR A 15 -3.14 -16.28 -19.32
C TYR A 15 -3.57 -17.64 -19.86
N PRO A 16 -2.63 -18.56 -20.16
CA PRO A 16 -2.95 -19.89 -20.67
C PRO A 16 -3.70 -20.77 -19.65
N VAL A 17 -3.54 -20.47 -18.35
CA VAL A 17 -4.24 -21.08 -17.21
C VAL A 17 -4.68 -20.00 -16.23
N LYS A 18 -5.69 -20.27 -15.39
CA LYS A 18 -6.30 -19.23 -14.53
C LYS A 18 -5.44 -18.76 -13.36
N LYS A 19 -4.70 -19.66 -12.69
CA LYS A 19 -3.94 -19.35 -11.46
C LYS A 19 -2.99 -18.14 -11.57
N PRO A 20 -2.18 -17.95 -12.62
CA PRO A 20 -1.31 -16.78 -12.75
C PRO A 20 -2.06 -15.44 -12.80
N ALA A 21 -3.36 -15.44 -13.10
CA ALA A 21 -4.18 -14.22 -13.09
C ALA A 21 -4.50 -13.71 -11.67
N VAL A 22 -4.06 -14.39 -10.60
CA VAL A 22 -4.38 -14.02 -9.22
C VAL A 22 -3.91 -12.61 -8.87
N MET A 23 -2.67 -12.27 -9.20
CA MET A 23 -2.12 -10.94 -8.88
C MET A 23 -2.86 -9.79 -9.57
N PRO A 24 -3.05 -9.78 -10.90
CA PRO A 24 -3.79 -8.70 -11.55
C PRO A 24 -5.26 -8.65 -11.13
N THR A 25 -5.88 -9.78 -10.77
CA THR A 25 -7.25 -9.80 -10.26
C THR A 25 -7.32 -9.14 -8.88
N LEU A 26 -6.39 -9.46 -7.98
CA LEU A 26 -6.30 -8.84 -6.66
C LEU A 26 -5.97 -7.34 -6.76
N TYR A 27 -5.09 -6.95 -7.67
CA TYR A 27 -4.75 -5.55 -7.91
C TYR A 27 -6.00 -4.75 -8.32
N LEU A 28 -6.72 -5.21 -9.33
CA LEU A 28 -7.96 -4.57 -9.76
C LEU A 28 -9.02 -4.52 -8.64
N ALA A 29 -9.14 -5.60 -7.85
CA ALA A 29 -10.05 -5.63 -6.71
C ALA A 29 -9.68 -4.58 -5.64
N GLN A 30 -8.38 -4.43 -5.37
CA GLN A 30 -7.89 -3.42 -4.43
C GLN A 30 -8.10 -2.00 -4.92
N GLU A 31 -7.87 -1.73 -6.21
CA GLU A 31 -8.18 -0.40 -6.81
C GLU A 31 -9.65 -0.04 -6.64
N GLN A 32 -10.56 -1.00 -6.80
CA GLN A 32 -12.01 -0.74 -6.68
C GLN A 32 -12.51 -0.63 -5.25
N ASN A 33 -11.93 -1.39 -4.32
CA ASN A 33 -12.43 -1.50 -2.94
C ASN A 33 -11.53 -0.77 -1.92
N GLY A 34 -10.34 -0.33 -2.32
CA GLY A 34 -9.34 0.28 -1.45
C GLY A 34 -8.51 -0.73 -0.64
N PHE A 35 -9.01 -1.96 -0.46
CA PHE A 35 -8.33 -3.04 0.25
C PHE A 35 -8.90 -4.41 -0.13
N ILE A 36 -8.21 -5.48 0.24
CA ILE A 36 -8.60 -6.86 -0.01
C ILE A 36 -9.30 -7.43 1.24
N SER A 37 -10.62 -7.51 1.20
CA SER A 37 -11.41 -8.15 2.26
C SER A 37 -11.47 -9.68 2.10
N ASN A 38 -11.97 -10.37 3.13
CA ASN A 38 -12.21 -11.82 3.04
C ASN A 38 -13.20 -12.19 1.93
N GLU A 39 -14.16 -11.34 1.63
CA GLU A 39 -15.12 -11.51 0.54
C GLU A 39 -14.41 -11.45 -0.81
N VAL A 40 -13.50 -10.48 -1.00
CA VAL A 40 -12.66 -10.36 -2.21
C VAL A 40 -11.78 -11.60 -2.40
N ILE A 41 -11.20 -12.13 -1.34
CA ILE A 41 -10.40 -13.37 -1.39
C ILE A 41 -11.26 -14.54 -1.89
N LYS A 42 -12.44 -14.76 -1.30
CA LYS A 42 -13.36 -15.84 -1.69
C LYS A 42 -13.86 -15.69 -3.13
N GLU A 43 -14.18 -14.47 -3.53
CA GLU A 43 -14.61 -14.17 -4.88
C GLU A 43 -13.50 -14.44 -5.90
N THR A 44 -12.28 -13.97 -5.62
CA THR A 44 -11.10 -14.23 -6.46
C THR A 44 -10.80 -15.73 -6.58
N ALA A 45 -10.86 -16.47 -5.48
CA ALA A 45 -10.68 -17.91 -5.44
C ALA A 45 -11.69 -18.63 -6.37
N THR A 46 -12.97 -18.26 -6.29
CA THR A 46 -14.02 -18.82 -7.14
C THR A 46 -13.77 -18.58 -8.63
N ILE A 47 -13.35 -17.35 -9.00
CA ILE A 47 -13.10 -16.98 -10.41
C ILE A 47 -11.93 -17.77 -10.99
N LEU A 48 -10.86 -17.94 -10.20
CA LEU A 48 -9.61 -18.52 -10.66
C LEU A 48 -9.52 -20.04 -10.43
N GLU A 49 -10.59 -20.66 -9.88
CA GLU A 49 -10.59 -22.08 -9.51
C GLU A 49 -9.44 -22.42 -8.55
N MET A 50 -9.21 -21.52 -7.57
CA MET A 50 -8.26 -21.66 -6.49
C MET A 50 -8.98 -21.87 -5.16
N THR A 51 -8.25 -22.30 -4.12
CA THR A 51 -8.80 -22.24 -2.76
C THR A 51 -8.63 -20.85 -2.15
N PRO A 52 -9.50 -20.43 -1.22
CA PRO A 52 -9.32 -19.15 -0.51
C PRO A 52 -7.96 -19.03 0.19
N GLU A 53 -7.41 -20.15 0.68
CA GLU A 53 -6.11 -20.23 1.35
C GLU A 53 -4.95 -19.96 0.37
N GLU A 54 -5.03 -20.46 -0.86
CA GLU A 54 -4.05 -20.17 -1.90
C GLU A 54 -4.06 -18.67 -2.25
N VAL A 55 -5.23 -18.06 -2.37
CA VAL A 55 -5.37 -16.61 -2.63
C VAL A 55 -4.88 -15.79 -1.43
N LEU A 56 -5.25 -16.19 -0.20
CA LEU A 56 -4.77 -15.53 1.02
C LEU A 56 -3.24 -15.59 1.12
N GLY A 57 -2.63 -16.73 0.74
CA GLY A 57 -1.17 -16.86 0.69
C GLY A 57 -0.52 -15.81 -0.21
N VAL A 58 -1.12 -15.48 -1.36
CA VAL A 58 -0.64 -14.40 -2.23
C VAL A 58 -0.82 -13.03 -1.57
N VAL A 59 -2.00 -12.77 -0.99
CA VAL A 59 -2.30 -11.49 -0.33
C VAL A 59 -1.36 -11.20 0.84
N THR A 60 -1.02 -12.22 1.63
CA THR A 60 -0.13 -12.07 2.80
C THR A 60 1.35 -12.04 2.44
N PHE A 61 1.74 -12.64 1.32
CA PHE A 61 3.12 -12.64 0.84
C PHE A 61 3.53 -11.30 0.22
N TYR A 62 2.65 -10.69 -0.59
CA TYR A 62 2.96 -9.44 -1.29
C TYR A 62 2.47 -8.24 -0.50
N THR A 63 3.39 -7.42 0.02
CA THR A 63 3.11 -6.25 0.86
C THR A 63 2.28 -5.15 0.16
N MET A 64 2.20 -5.17 -1.16
CA MET A 64 1.37 -4.25 -1.93
C MET A 64 -0.15 -4.49 -1.75
N TYR A 65 -0.55 -5.64 -1.22
CA TYR A 65 -1.96 -5.94 -0.95
C TYR A 65 -2.31 -5.60 0.49
N HIS A 66 -3.33 -4.77 0.66
CA HIS A 66 -3.77 -4.27 1.95
C HIS A 66 -5.03 -4.98 2.40
N GLN A 67 -4.99 -5.60 3.57
CA GLN A 67 -6.12 -6.34 4.15
C GLN A 67 -7.04 -5.45 5.01
N LYS A 68 -6.68 -4.18 5.18
CA LYS A 68 -7.45 -3.17 5.94
C LYS A 68 -7.55 -1.88 5.13
N PRO A 69 -8.60 -1.09 5.35
CA PRO A 69 -8.70 0.24 4.76
C PRO A 69 -7.48 1.09 5.08
N ARG A 70 -7.06 1.90 4.12
CA ARG A 70 -5.98 2.90 4.25
C ARG A 70 -6.57 4.31 4.17
N GLY A 71 -5.77 5.28 4.59
CA GLY A 71 -6.07 6.69 4.31
C GLY A 71 -5.97 7.02 2.82
N LYS A 72 -6.57 8.12 2.40
CA LYS A 72 -6.44 8.68 1.05
C LYS A 72 -4.96 8.82 0.63
N TYR A 73 -4.11 9.20 1.58
CA TYR A 73 -2.66 9.27 1.44
C TYR A 73 -2.01 8.22 2.36
N HIS A 74 -1.54 7.15 1.78
CA HIS A 74 -0.81 6.11 2.49
C HIS A 74 0.67 6.48 2.52
N ILE A 75 1.20 6.75 3.71
CA ILE A 75 2.58 7.16 3.91
C ILE A 75 3.39 5.94 4.33
N GLN A 76 4.37 5.58 3.53
CA GLN A 76 5.33 4.53 3.82
C GLN A 76 6.70 5.15 4.10
N VAL A 77 7.28 4.88 5.25
CA VAL A 77 8.59 5.41 5.64
C VAL A 77 9.61 4.29 5.65
N CYS A 78 10.66 4.43 4.85
CA CYS A 78 11.75 3.46 4.82
C CYS A 78 12.66 3.64 6.03
N THR A 79 12.85 2.56 6.80
CA THR A 79 13.72 2.53 7.99
C THR A 79 14.91 1.57 7.85
N ASN A 80 15.14 1.00 6.64
CA ASN A 80 16.29 0.13 6.40
C ASN A 80 17.61 0.88 6.49
N VAL A 81 18.71 0.15 6.55
CA VAL A 81 20.05 0.61 6.96
C VAL A 81 20.48 1.95 6.34
N SER A 82 20.34 2.18 5.05
CA SER A 82 20.71 3.46 4.40
C SER A 82 19.82 4.61 4.86
N CYS A 83 18.51 4.41 4.95
CA CYS A 83 17.57 5.41 5.45
C CYS A 83 17.74 5.62 6.94
N MET A 84 17.92 4.54 7.72
CA MET A 84 18.20 4.60 9.16
C MET A 84 19.41 5.49 9.46
N LEU A 85 20.55 5.24 8.80
CA LEU A 85 21.79 6.01 8.99
C LEU A 85 21.67 7.49 8.57
N ARG A 86 20.68 7.82 7.74
CA ARG A 86 20.42 9.18 7.25
C ARG A 86 19.19 9.83 7.84
N GLY A 87 18.65 9.30 8.95
CA GLY A 87 17.53 9.89 9.68
C GLY A 87 16.15 9.33 9.32
N GLY A 88 16.06 8.11 8.79
CA GLY A 88 14.79 7.46 8.47
C GLY A 88 13.84 7.34 9.66
N TYR A 89 14.36 6.92 10.83
CA TYR A 89 13.57 6.89 12.07
C TYR A 89 13.11 8.27 12.53
N GLU A 90 13.94 9.29 12.31
CA GLU A 90 13.55 10.67 12.65
C GLU A 90 12.41 11.18 11.77
N LEU A 91 12.36 10.76 10.50
CA LEU A 91 11.22 11.04 9.62
C LEU A 91 9.99 10.26 10.06
N TYR A 92 10.14 8.98 10.42
CA TYR A 92 9.06 8.14 10.90
C TYR A 92 8.43 8.73 12.18
N ASP A 93 9.23 9.07 13.18
CA ASP A 93 8.75 9.69 14.41
C ASP A 93 8.06 11.04 14.14
N LYS A 94 8.57 11.81 13.17
CA LYS A 94 7.97 13.08 12.78
C LYS A 94 6.59 12.91 12.12
N VAL A 95 6.40 11.86 11.31
CA VAL A 95 5.07 11.53 10.77
C VAL A 95 4.12 11.15 11.89
N LYS A 96 4.54 10.27 12.81
CA LYS A 96 3.72 9.87 13.98
C LYS A 96 3.28 11.08 14.80
N GLU A 97 4.24 11.94 15.17
CA GLU A 97 3.95 13.16 15.93
C GLU A 97 2.94 14.07 15.22
N LYS A 98 3.17 14.32 13.92
CA LYS A 98 2.34 15.26 13.15
C LYS A 98 0.93 14.76 12.88
N LEU A 99 0.77 13.47 12.65
CA LEU A 99 -0.52 12.87 12.30
C LEU A 99 -1.27 12.28 13.51
N GLY A 100 -0.58 12.08 14.64
CA GLY A 100 -1.16 11.49 15.86
C GLY A 100 -1.56 10.02 15.67
N ILE A 101 -0.83 9.28 14.84
CA ILE A 101 -1.09 7.86 14.56
C ILE A 101 0.19 7.03 14.71
N GLU A 102 0.00 5.75 15.02
CA GLU A 102 1.07 4.75 15.10
C GLU A 102 1.17 3.93 13.81
N ASN A 103 2.18 3.04 13.75
CA ASN A 103 2.34 2.12 12.61
C ASN A 103 1.05 1.36 12.30
N MET A 104 0.74 1.21 11.02
CA MET A 104 -0.46 0.52 10.51
C MET A 104 -1.79 1.15 10.97
N GLN A 105 -1.78 2.40 11.41
CA GLN A 105 -2.99 3.15 11.75
C GLN A 105 -3.40 4.16 10.68
N VAL A 106 -4.65 4.55 10.75
CA VAL A 106 -5.30 5.54 9.87
C VAL A 106 -5.79 6.70 10.73
N THR A 107 -5.67 7.94 10.25
CA THR A 107 -6.23 9.11 10.91
C THR A 107 -7.75 9.02 10.99
N GLY A 108 -8.35 9.62 12.04
CA GLY A 108 -9.79 9.53 12.27
C GLY A 108 -10.65 10.09 11.13
N ASP A 109 -10.10 10.98 10.31
CA ASP A 109 -10.72 11.54 9.11
C ASP A 109 -10.44 10.72 7.83
N SER A 110 -9.77 9.58 7.95
CA SER A 110 -9.33 8.71 6.85
C SER A 110 -8.45 9.42 5.79
N THR A 111 -7.84 10.54 6.13
CA THR A 111 -6.97 11.29 5.21
C THR A 111 -5.61 10.60 5.06
N PHE A 112 -4.99 10.20 6.16
CA PHE A 112 -3.66 9.60 6.17
C PHE A 112 -3.65 8.22 6.80
N SER A 113 -2.72 7.38 6.34
CA SER A 113 -2.31 6.16 7.02
C SER A 113 -0.79 6.04 7.00
N LEU A 114 -0.22 5.39 8.02
CA LEU A 114 1.22 5.25 8.20
C LEU A 114 1.63 3.78 8.21
N GLU A 115 2.69 3.48 7.47
CA GLU A 115 3.37 2.19 7.48
C GLU A 115 4.88 2.38 7.56
N GLU A 116 5.52 1.67 8.47
CA GLU A 116 6.97 1.50 8.45
C GLU A 116 7.33 0.38 7.48
N VAL A 117 8.22 0.64 6.53
CA VAL A 117 8.67 -0.36 5.56
C VAL A 117 10.18 -0.54 5.61
N GLU A 118 10.62 -1.79 5.39
CA GLU A 118 12.04 -2.12 5.49
C GLU A 118 12.85 -1.55 4.33
N CYS A 119 12.38 -1.61 3.09
CA CYS A 119 13.14 -1.07 1.97
C CYS A 119 12.27 -0.79 0.75
N MET A 120 12.46 0.40 0.15
CA MET A 120 11.82 0.79 -1.11
C MET A 120 12.82 0.96 -2.27
N GLY A 121 14.06 0.50 -2.11
CA GLY A 121 15.06 0.45 -3.18
C GLY A 121 15.77 1.77 -3.51
N SER A 122 15.46 2.90 -2.83
CA SER A 122 16.01 4.23 -3.11
C SER A 122 17.21 4.60 -2.22
N CYS A 123 18.13 3.65 -2.02
CA CYS A 123 19.23 3.78 -1.04
C CYS A 123 20.20 4.93 -1.35
N GLY A 124 20.40 5.25 -2.64
CA GLY A 124 21.29 6.35 -3.07
C GLY A 124 20.77 7.75 -2.72
N THR A 125 19.47 7.88 -2.53
CA THR A 125 18.74 9.12 -2.27
C THR A 125 18.05 9.12 -0.90
N ALA A 126 18.53 8.27 0.00
CA ALA A 126 18.04 8.18 1.38
C ALA A 126 18.25 9.51 2.15
N PRO A 127 17.39 9.84 3.16
CA PRO A 127 16.21 9.09 3.57
C PRO A 127 15.01 9.41 2.68
N MET A 128 14.04 8.49 2.63
CA MET A 128 12.90 8.63 1.74
C MET A 128 11.59 8.12 2.36
N ILE A 129 10.48 8.62 1.83
CA ILE A 129 9.14 8.10 2.04
C ILE A 129 8.47 7.86 0.69
N ALA A 130 7.43 7.03 0.67
CA ALA A 130 6.44 7.03 -0.40
C ALA A 130 5.11 7.57 0.13
N VAL A 131 4.36 8.25 -0.74
CA VAL A 131 2.96 8.60 -0.52
C VAL A 131 2.17 7.99 -1.67
N ASN A 132 1.44 6.94 -1.38
CA ASN A 132 0.84 6.06 -2.39
C ASN A 132 1.94 5.50 -3.32
N GLU A 133 1.97 5.91 -4.60
CA GLU A 133 2.98 5.48 -5.58
C GLU A 133 4.10 6.50 -5.78
N ASP A 134 3.99 7.71 -5.19
CA ASP A 134 4.95 8.78 -5.38
C ASP A 134 6.10 8.70 -4.36
N TYR A 135 7.33 8.70 -4.85
CA TYR A 135 8.55 8.72 -4.03
C TYR A 135 9.01 10.12 -3.72
N TYR A 136 9.34 10.37 -2.46
CA TYR A 136 9.94 11.60 -1.97
C TYR A 136 11.28 11.28 -1.33
N GLU A 137 12.35 11.78 -1.92
CA GLU A 137 13.72 11.40 -1.64
C GLU A 137 14.56 12.55 -1.09
N ASN A 138 15.75 12.25 -0.51
CA ASN A 138 16.63 13.23 0.12
C ASN A 138 15.88 14.14 1.09
N LEU A 139 15.04 13.55 1.91
CA LEU A 139 14.14 14.29 2.77
C LEU A 139 14.83 14.83 4.02
N THR A 140 14.38 16.02 4.41
CA THR A 140 14.57 16.59 5.74
C THR A 140 13.22 16.63 6.47
N LYS A 141 13.24 16.85 7.79
CA LYS A 141 12.02 17.00 8.61
C LYS A 141 11.15 18.18 8.13
N GLU A 142 11.78 19.24 7.64
CA GLU A 142 11.11 20.43 7.13
C GLU A 142 10.36 20.10 5.84
N LYS A 143 11.06 19.50 4.86
CA LYS A 143 10.43 19.06 3.60
C LYS A 143 9.30 18.06 3.82
N LEU A 144 9.48 17.09 4.74
CA LEU A 144 8.43 16.16 5.12
C LEU A 144 7.20 16.92 5.64
N THR A 145 7.41 17.89 6.52
CA THR A 145 6.32 18.70 7.08
C THR A 145 5.57 19.45 6.00
N GLU A 146 6.28 20.09 5.06
CA GLU A 146 5.68 20.79 3.90
C GLU A 146 4.84 19.84 3.02
N ILE A 147 5.35 18.62 2.76
CA ILE A 147 4.62 17.61 1.99
C ILE A 147 3.31 17.27 2.69
N LEU A 148 3.35 16.90 3.98
CA LEU A 148 2.16 16.54 4.75
C LEU A 148 1.13 17.67 4.81
N ASP A 149 1.57 18.92 4.99
CA ASP A 149 0.68 20.09 5.00
C ASP A 149 0.06 20.33 3.63
N SER A 150 0.84 20.19 2.55
CA SER A 150 0.33 20.34 1.19
C SER A 150 -0.74 19.31 0.85
N LEU A 151 -0.55 18.06 1.28
CA LEU A 151 -1.51 16.97 1.07
C LEU A 151 -2.79 17.18 1.88
N LYS A 152 -2.68 17.69 3.11
CA LYS A 152 -3.83 18.00 3.95
C LYS A 152 -4.70 19.12 3.34
N ASN A 153 -4.07 20.10 2.70
CA ASN A 153 -4.76 21.24 2.08
C ASN A 153 -5.40 20.92 0.71
N LYS A 154 -5.10 19.75 0.13
CA LYS A 154 -5.70 19.25 -1.12
C LYS A 154 -6.98 18.42 -0.90
N ASN A 155 -7.46 18.35 0.32
CA ASN A 155 -8.68 17.63 0.71
C ASN A 155 -9.93 18.50 0.59
#